data_5187a8f11da929eefdd148292f9d8ceb
#
_entry.id   5187a8f11da929eefdd148292f9d8ceb
#
_cell.length_a   1.000
_cell.length_b   1.000
_cell.length_c   1.000
_cell.angle_alpha   90.00
_cell.angle_beta   90.00
_cell.angle_gamma   90.00
#
_symmetry.space_group_name_H-M   'P 1'
#
loop_
_entity.id
_entity.type
_entity.pdbx_description
1 polymer ?
#
loop_
_entity_poly.entity_id
_entity_poly.type
_entity_poly.pdbx_seq_one_letter_code
_entity_poly.pdbx_strand_id
1 'polypeptide(L)'
;MLILLKIFFLLLFLNTQNIFASEECNYEKNLKIGLISNDYIDYQYYLYYELGNYAQQNDIDFELAFIDKNIDEFDIVFGEFNQLKNLSLKEISLPDQIKKFYKDNGLDIQNNILPLDLDTLVLLSNQNGSLKNLEELSNIFSPIKYTLGMNFNNNEHLSKLISFSSHQQIISLESHTVESTLSSFNKLYRNANKNILDANFLELYGSYESKENLFTLFSDGILLYKNLQNSYYSVFPQSKFIWNEDLGVFDNISDPVPYSYYGFSAFINNTNQYGLLCHLTKKEVRDNTFKNFNLQISPLSMSELNNFKNLPVGYEDIVSLKNKNIIDVEQNILSQIDLIRDVIFSNQNYRSLIESNNYLN
;
A
#
# COMPACT_ATOMS: atom_id res chain seq x y z
N MET A 1 12.97 -5.20 59.19
CA MET A 1 12.45 -6.43 58.63
C MET A 1 11.26 -6.23 57.66
N LEU A 2 10.24 -5.49 58.08
CA LEU A 2 9.04 -5.28 57.21
C LEU A 2 9.30 -4.51 55.90
N ILE A 3 10.22 -3.52 55.90
CA ILE A 3 10.58 -2.72 54.70
C ILE A 3 11.37 -3.55 53.71
N LEU A 4 12.29 -4.37 54.15
CA LEU A 4 13.06 -5.28 53.29
C LEU A 4 12.15 -6.32 52.60
N LEU A 5 11.11 -6.80 53.31
CA LEU A 5 10.13 -7.74 52.74
C LEU A 5 9.27 -7.07 51.67
N LYS A 6 8.88 -5.79 51.86
CA LYS A 6 8.13 -5.04 50.85
C LYS A 6 8.96 -4.75 49.58
N ILE A 7 10.25 -4.42 49.76
CA ILE A 7 11.15 -4.20 48.61
C ILE A 7 11.39 -5.50 47.85
N PHE A 8 11.53 -6.63 48.55
CA PHE A 8 11.68 -7.96 47.94
C PHE A 8 10.41 -8.36 47.16
N PHE A 9 9.23 -8.15 47.72
CA PHE A 9 7.96 -8.38 46.99
C PHE A 9 7.78 -7.42 45.78
N LEU A 10 8.21 -6.18 45.89
CA LEU A 10 8.15 -5.24 44.79
C LEU A 10 9.10 -5.65 43.63
N LEU A 11 10.30 -6.09 43.95
CA LEU A 11 11.25 -6.60 42.98
C LEU A 11 10.81 -7.93 42.36
N LEU A 12 10.15 -8.81 43.11
CA LEU A 12 9.52 -10.01 42.57
C LEU A 12 8.36 -9.67 41.62
N PHE A 13 7.52 -8.71 41.98
CA PHE A 13 6.41 -8.27 41.15
C PHE A 13 6.91 -7.58 39.84
N LEU A 14 7.96 -6.78 39.91
CA LEU A 14 8.57 -6.17 38.72
C LEU A 14 9.25 -7.21 37.80
N ASN A 15 9.90 -8.21 38.39
CA ASN A 15 10.46 -9.32 37.61
C ASN A 15 9.38 -10.23 37.01
N THR A 16 8.28 -10.50 37.74
CA THR A 16 7.20 -11.33 37.19
C THR A 16 6.42 -10.61 36.10
N GLN A 17 6.26 -9.27 36.17
CA GLN A 17 5.63 -8.52 35.05
C GLN A 17 6.49 -8.55 33.78
N ASN A 18 7.82 -8.51 33.91
CA ASN A 18 8.71 -8.65 32.75
C ASN A 18 8.77 -10.08 32.20
N ILE A 19 8.58 -11.10 33.06
CA ILE A 19 8.59 -12.52 32.65
C ILE A 19 7.27 -12.86 31.89
N PHE A 20 6.11 -12.34 32.32
CA PHE A 20 4.84 -12.60 31.65
C PHE A 20 4.66 -11.83 30.34
N ALA A 21 5.37 -10.72 30.12
CA ALA A 21 5.33 -9.98 28.87
C ALA A 21 6.24 -10.57 27.77
N SER A 22 7.11 -11.54 28.08
CA SER A 22 8.12 -12.07 27.17
C SER A 22 7.75 -13.42 26.51
N GLU A 23 6.76 -14.15 27.02
CA GLU A 23 6.47 -15.49 26.52
C GLU A 23 5.76 -15.54 25.15
N GLU A 24 5.05 -14.48 24.78
CA GLU A 24 4.31 -14.45 23.50
C GLU A 24 5.13 -13.96 22.30
N CYS A 25 6.19 -13.20 22.52
CA CYS A 25 7.06 -12.68 21.47
C CYS A 25 8.45 -13.33 21.54
N ASN A 26 8.48 -14.64 21.40
CA ASN A 26 9.72 -15.42 21.50
C ASN A 26 10.74 -14.99 20.42
N TYR A 27 12.00 -14.94 20.84
CA TYR A 27 13.15 -14.61 20.01
C TYR A 27 13.93 -15.87 19.71
N GLU A 28 14.07 -16.24 18.46
CA GLU A 28 15.03 -17.27 18.06
C GLU A 28 16.35 -16.62 17.64
N LYS A 29 17.45 -17.32 17.87
CA LYS A 29 18.78 -16.77 17.61
C LYS A 29 19.12 -16.59 16.15
N ASN A 30 18.46 -17.35 15.26
CA ASN A 30 18.68 -17.30 13.82
C ASN A 30 17.34 -17.05 13.12
N LEU A 31 17.24 -15.98 12.35
CA LEU A 31 16.02 -15.60 11.66
C LEU A 31 16.29 -15.56 10.15
N LYS A 32 15.52 -16.34 9.39
CA LYS A 32 15.58 -16.33 7.92
C LYS A 32 14.45 -15.51 7.36
N ILE A 33 14.79 -14.49 6.61
CA ILE A 33 13.85 -13.51 6.06
C ILE A 33 13.93 -13.52 4.55
N GLY A 34 12.79 -13.73 3.91
CA GLY A 34 12.62 -13.55 2.49
C GLY A 34 12.06 -12.17 2.17
N LEU A 35 12.54 -11.54 1.12
CA LEU A 35 11.96 -10.33 0.55
C LEU A 35 11.61 -10.58 -0.90
N ILE A 36 10.33 -10.55 -1.22
CA ILE A 36 9.87 -10.59 -2.61
C ILE A 36 10.28 -9.27 -3.24
N SER A 37 11.05 -9.35 -4.33
CA SER A 37 11.52 -8.16 -5.04
C SER A 37 10.33 -7.35 -5.52
N ASN A 38 10.34 -6.07 -5.23
CA ASN A 38 9.43 -5.09 -5.77
C ASN A 38 10.22 -3.86 -6.25
N ASP A 39 9.55 -2.98 -6.96
CA ASP A 39 10.16 -1.74 -7.47
C ASP A 39 10.37 -0.67 -6.38
N TYR A 40 10.00 -0.97 -5.13
CA TYR A 40 10.10 -0.06 -4.00
C TYR A 40 11.40 -0.25 -3.22
N ILE A 41 12.44 0.45 -3.61
CA ILE A 41 13.74 0.45 -2.94
C ILE A 41 13.62 0.82 -1.45
N ASP A 42 12.64 1.64 -1.10
CA ASP A 42 12.52 2.19 0.26
C ASP A 42 12.09 1.16 1.30
N TYR A 43 11.28 0.16 0.92
CA TYR A 43 10.94 -0.93 1.84
C TYR A 43 12.16 -1.77 2.22
N GLN A 44 13.11 -1.92 1.30
CA GLN A 44 14.37 -2.61 1.58
C GLN A 44 15.19 -1.87 2.62
N TYR A 45 15.35 -0.55 2.47
CA TYR A 45 16.09 0.28 3.43
C TYR A 45 15.42 0.30 4.81
N TYR A 46 14.09 0.43 4.84
CA TYR A 46 13.32 0.33 6.08
C TYR A 46 13.56 -1.01 6.77
N LEU A 47 13.42 -2.10 6.03
CA LEU A 47 13.57 -3.44 6.58
C LEU A 47 14.99 -3.68 7.09
N TYR A 48 16.03 -3.33 6.33
CA TYR A 48 17.41 -3.44 6.77
C TYR A 48 17.69 -2.65 8.05
N TYR A 49 17.15 -1.46 8.15
CA TYR A 49 17.33 -0.64 9.34
C TYR A 49 16.65 -1.27 10.57
N GLU A 50 15.40 -1.65 10.44
CA GLU A 50 14.65 -2.23 11.55
C GLU A 50 15.17 -3.62 11.94
N LEU A 51 15.62 -4.42 10.99
CA LEU A 51 16.32 -5.68 11.26
C LEU A 51 17.63 -5.47 12.01
N GLY A 52 18.43 -4.48 11.61
CA GLY A 52 19.66 -4.14 12.29
C GLY A 52 19.42 -3.73 13.74
N ASN A 53 18.41 -2.88 13.98
CA ASN A 53 18.01 -2.46 15.31
C ASN A 53 17.51 -3.64 16.15
N TYR A 54 16.66 -4.49 15.58
CA TYR A 54 16.10 -5.66 16.23
C TYR A 54 17.19 -6.66 16.60
N ALA A 55 18.08 -6.98 15.66
CA ALA A 55 19.18 -7.91 15.86
C ALA A 55 20.15 -7.43 16.95
N GLN A 56 20.53 -6.14 16.92
CA GLN A 56 21.40 -5.57 17.93
C GLN A 56 20.77 -5.57 19.34
N GLN A 57 19.47 -5.30 19.44
CA GLN A 57 18.77 -5.26 20.74
C GLN A 57 18.59 -6.64 21.38
N ASN A 58 18.52 -7.70 20.58
CA ASN A 58 18.14 -9.04 21.04
C ASN A 58 19.25 -10.08 20.87
N ASP A 59 20.45 -9.69 20.42
CA ASP A 59 21.58 -10.60 20.15
C ASP A 59 21.20 -11.75 19.20
N ILE A 60 20.63 -11.36 18.04
CA ILE A 60 20.08 -12.26 17.03
C ILE A 60 20.88 -12.14 15.74
N ASP A 61 21.18 -13.27 15.12
CA ASP A 61 21.66 -13.36 13.76
C ASP A 61 20.47 -13.43 12.78
N PHE A 62 20.56 -12.75 11.64
CA PHE A 62 19.55 -12.87 10.59
C PHE A 62 20.17 -13.03 9.21
N GLU A 63 19.47 -13.77 8.38
CA GLU A 63 19.73 -13.90 6.94
C GLU A 63 18.58 -13.24 6.17
N LEU A 64 18.89 -12.28 5.31
CA LEU A 64 17.92 -11.64 4.43
C LEU A 64 18.26 -11.98 2.97
N ALA A 65 17.33 -12.60 2.26
CA ALA A 65 17.50 -12.94 0.87
C ALA A 65 16.33 -12.44 0.01
N PHE A 66 16.65 -12.03 -1.22
CA PHE A 66 15.62 -11.77 -2.23
C PHE A 66 15.12 -13.09 -2.79
N ILE A 67 13.80 -13.21 -2.89
CA ILE A 67 13.14 -14.44 -3.32
C ILE A 67 12.16 -14.17 -4.46
N ASP A 68 12.11 -15.10 -5.41
CA ASP A 68 11.12 -15.02 -6.50
C ASP A 68 9.90 -15.91 -6.23
N LYS A 69 10.09 -17.12 -5.70
CA LYS A 69 9.00 -18.12 -5.57
C LYS A 69 9.10 -19.09 -4.40
N ASN A 70 10.28 -19.44 -3.91
CA ASN A 70 10.44 -20.45 -2.85
C ASN A 70 10.41 -19.79 -1.48
N ILE A 71 9.26 -19.88 -0.79
CA ILE A 71 9.07 -19.27 0.52
C ILE A 71 9.31 -20.22 1.70
N ASP A 72 9.35 -21.54 1.45
CA ASP A 72 9.32 -22.55 2.53
C ASP A 72 10.58 -22.53 3.40
N GLU A 73 11.68 -21.96 2.91
CA GLU A 73 12.96 -21.87 3.62
C GLU A 73 13.04 -20.68 4.58
N PHE A 74 12.06 -19.76 4.53
CA PHE A 74 12.07 -18.53 5.30
C PHE A 74 11.06 -18.56 6.43
N ASP A 75 11.41 -17.92 7.55
CA ASP A 75 10.54 -17.81 8.72
C ASP A 75 9.47 -16.74 8.50
N ILE A 76 9.90 -15.60 7.93
CA ILE A 76 9.05 -14.47 7.58
C ILE A 76 9.37 -14.04 6.16
N VAL A 77 8.33 -13.75 5.39
CA VAL A 77 8.46 -13.23 4.03
C VAL A 77 7.82 -11.85 3.96
N PHE A 78 8.55 -10.88 3.45
CA PHE A 78 8.04 -9.52 3.21
C PHE A 78 7.79 -9.31 1.72
N GLY A 79 6.77 -8.53 1.41
CA GLY A 79 6.39 -8.17 0.05
C GLY A 79 5.12 -7.34 0.02
N GLU A 80 4.63 -7.06 -1.16
CA GLU A 80 3.32 -6.45 -1.34
C GLU A 80 2.20 -7.41 -0.92
N PHE A 81 1.15 -6.89 -0.30
CA PHE A 81 0.05 -7.69 0.23
C PHE A 81 -0.53 -8.66 -0.81
N ASN A 82 -0.74 -8.20 -2.04
CA ASN A 82 -1.30 -9.02 -3.10
C ASN A 82 -0.37 -10.15 -3.56
N GLN A 83 0.95 -9.96 -3.49
CA GLN A 83 1.93 -11.01 -3.76
C GLN A 83 1.86 -12.09 -2.67
N LEU A 84 1.76 -11.67 -1.41
CA LEU A 84 1.70 -12.57 -0.26
C LEU A 84 0.37 -13.31 -0.17
N LYS A 85 -0.73 -12.71 -0.61
CA LYS A 85 -2.08 -13.31 -0.59
C LYS A 85 -2.16 -14.61 -1.40
N ASN A 86 -1.32 -14.76 -2.40
CA ASN A 86 -1.25 -15.96 -3.25
C ASN A 86 -0.46 -17.11 -2.61
N LEU A 87 0.19 -16.85 -1.48
CA LEU A 87 0.93 -17.87 -0.76
C LEU A 87 -0.03 -18.79 0.02
N SER A 88 0.42 -20.01 0.27
CA SER A 88 -0.40 -21.00 0.99
C SER A 88 -0.68 -20.54 2.40
N LEU A 89 -1.94 -20.23 2.67
CA LEU A 89 -2.39 -19.73 3.97
C LEU A 89 -2.50 -20.86 4.98
N LYS A 90 -1.84 -20.68 6.14
CA LYS A 90 -2.00 -21.54 7.30
C LYS A 90 -2.70 -20.74 8.39
N GLU A 91 -3.67 -21.34 9.06
CA GLU A 91 -4.18 -20.73 10.29
C GLU A 91 -3.07 -20.70 11.35
N ILE A 92 -2.77 -19.51 11.84
CA ILE A 92 -1.79 -19.29 12.90
C ILE A 92 -2.43 -18.51 14.04
N SER A 93 -1.98 -18.80 15.25
CA SER A 93 -2.36 -18.03 16.44
C SER A 93 -1.36 -16.90 16.63
N LEU A 94 -1.76 -15.66 16.40
CA LEU A 94 -0.91 -14.50 16.61
C LEU A 94 -0.81 -14.14 18.09
N PRO A 95 0.33 -13.60 18.55
CA PRO A 95 0.48 -13.00 19.87
C PRO A 95 -0.54 -11.87 20.12
N ASP A 96 -1.00 -11.76 21.37
CA ASP A 96 -2.00 -10.76 21.73
C ASP A 96 -1.51 -9.32 21.53
N GLN A 97 -0.20 -9.07 21.63
CA GLN A 97 0.39 -7.78 21.32
C GLN A 97 0.15 -7.38 19.86
N ILE A 98 0.35 -8.31 18.92
CA ILE A 98 0.14 -8.09 17.50
C ILE A 98 -1.36 -7.88 17.22
N LYS A 99 -2.22 -8.77 17.73
CA LYS A 99 -3.68 -8.64 17.62
C LYS A 99 -4.17 -7.28 18.12
N LYS A 100 -3.68 -6.86 19.29
CA LYS A 100 -4.03 -5.58 19.89
C LYS A 100 -3.60 -4.40 19.01
N PHE A 101 -2.38 -4.43 18.46
CA PHE A 101 -1.89 -3.38 17.58
C PHE A 101 -2.82 -3.18 16.39
N TYR A 102 -3.21 -4.23 15.68
CA TYR A 102 -4.11 -4.11 14.52
C TYR A 102 -5.51 -3.68 14.92
N LYS A 103 -6.05 -4.21 16.01
CA LYS A 103 -7.34 -3.78 16.55
C LYS A 103 -7.36 -2.30 16.93
N ASP A 104 -6.32 -1.81 17.60
CA ASP A 104 -6.20 -0.42 18.02
C ASP A 104 -6.09 0.53 16.80
N ASN A 105 -5.60 0.03 15.66
CA ASN A 105 -5.54 0.75 14.40
C ASN A 105 -6.80 0.54 13.52
N GLY A 106 -7.81 -0.21 13.99
CA GLY A 106 -9.05 -0.45 13.26
C GLY A 106 -8.90 -1.35 12.03
N LEU A 107 -7.88 -2.22 12.03
CA LEU A 107 -7.56 -3.11 10.93
C LEU A 107 -7.88 -4.56 11.28
N ASP A 108 -8.43 -5.27 10.31
CA ASP A 108 -8.64 -6.71 10.40
C ASP A 108 -7.42 -7.45 9.81
N ILE A 109 -6.90 -8.40 10.58
CA ILE A 109 -5.83 -9.27 10.11
C ILE A 109 -6.45 -10.39 9.30
N GLN A 110 -5.99 -10.53 8.07
CA GLN A 110 -6.38 -11.64 7.22
C GLN A 110 -5.32 -12.74 7.27
N ASN A 111 -5.69 -13.88 7.85
CA ASN A 111 -4.83 -15.06 7.92
C ASN A 111 -3.49 -14.75 8.62
N ASN A 112 -2.36 -15.14 8.00
CA ASN A 112 -1.00 -14.91 8.49
C ASN A 112 -0.25 -13.78 7.76
N ILE A 113 -0.99 -12.87 7.13
CA ILE A 113 -0.44 -11.68 6.48
C ILE A 113 -0.71 -10.46 7.35
N LEU A 114 0.35 -9.76 7.70
CA LEU A 114 0.32 -8.60 8.58
C LEU A 114 0.70 -7.34 7.78
N PRO A 115 -0.26 -6.47 7.43
CA PRO A 115 0.06 -5.21 6.77
C PRO A 115 0.94 -4.32 7.65
N LEU A 116 1.99 -3.76 7.07
CA LEU A 116 2.88 -2.79 7.72
C LEU A 116 2.60 -1.37 7.27
N ASP A 117 1.93 -1.20 6.14
CA ASP A 117 1.40 0.08 5.70
C ASP A 117 0.02 -0.04 5.07
N LEU A 118 -0.64 1.09 4.95
CA LEU A 118 -1.93 1.24 4.32
C LEU A 118 -1.87 2.45 3.38
N ASP A 119 -1.78 2.17 2.10
CA ASP A 119 -1.60 3.18 1.06
C ASP A 119 -2.91 3.71 0.50
N THR A 120 -2.87 4.93 0.01
CA THR A 120 -3.85 5.45 -0.94
C THR A 120 -3.13 6.14 -2.10
N LEU A 121 -3.78 6.23 -3.25
CA LEU A 121 -3.18 6.82 -4.43
C LEU A 121 -3.44 8.33 -4.47
N VAL A 122 -2.37 9.09 -4.64
CA VAL A 122 -2.42 10.55 -4.71
C VAL A 122 -1.78 11.07 -6.00
N LEU A 123 -2.34 12.15 -6.50
CA LEU A 123 -1.78 12.91 -7.61
C LEU A 123 -1.06 14.14 -7.06
N LEU A 124 0.24 14.20 -7.22
CA LEU A 124 0.99 15.42 -7.00
C LEU A 124 0.87 16.34 -8.21
N SER A 125 0.66 17.63 -7.95
CA SER A 125 0.57 18.66 -8.97
C SER A 125 1.44 19.86 -8.63
N ASN A 126 1.97 20.50 -9.67
CA ASN A 126 2.66 21.79 -9.57
C ASN A 126 1.69 22.97 -9.62
N GLN A 127 0.39 22.72 -9.75
CA GLN A 127 -0.65 23.76 -9.85
C GLN A 127 -1.78 23.45 -8.87
N ASN A 128 -2.35 24.49 -8.30
CA ASN A 128 -3.53 24.33 -7.46
C ASN A 128 -4.73 23.97 -8.35
N GLY A 129 -5.29 22.80 -8.13
CA GLY A 129 -6.47 22.31 -8.83
C GLY A 129 -7.03 21.06 -8.15
N SER A 130 -8.27 21.13 -7.69
CA SER A 130 -8.97 19.94 -7.18
C SER A 130 -9.61 19.20 -8.35
N LEU A 131 -9.28 17.93 -8.50
CA LEU A 131 -9.92 17.02 -9.45
C LEU A 131 -11.12 16.35 -8.77
N LYS A 132 -12.26 16.36 -9.44
CA LYS A 132 -13.49 15.79 -8.87
C LYS A 132 -13.71 14.33 -9.26
N ASN A 133 -13.31 13.97 -10.48
CA ASN A 133 -13.51 12.61 -11.01
C ASN A 133 -12.49 12.27 -12.11
N LEU A 134 -12.44 10.98 -12.45
CA LEU A 134 -11.53 10.43 -13.45
C LEU A 134 -11.77 11.01 -14.86
N GLU A 135 -13.02 11.28 -15.20
CA GLU A 135 -13.40 11.86 -16.50
C GLU A 135 -12.86 13.28 -16.63
N GLU A 136 -12.88 14.07 -15.55
CA GLU A 136 -12.27 15.39 -15.53
C GLU A 136 -10.76 15.31 -15.76
N LEU A 137 -10.06 14.45 -15.00
CA LEU A 137 -8.63 14.22 -15.20
C LEU A 137 -8.31 13.78 -16.63
N SER A 138 -9.10 12.84 -17.19
CA SER A 138 -8.86 12.29 -18.53
C SER A 138 -9.08 13.29 -19.67
N ASN A 139 -9.83 14.34 -19.42
CA ASN A 139 -10.10 15.40 -20.41
C ASN A 139 -9.11 16.59 -20.32
N ILE A 140 -8.20 16.59 -19.35
CA ILE A 140 -7.17 17.63 -19.28
C ILE A 140 -6.15 17.41 -20.38
N PHE A 141 -5.89 18.46 -21.12
CA PHE A 141 -4.88 18.49 -22.18
C PHE A 141 -3.96 19.70 -22.00
N SER A 142 -2.68 19.48 -22.20
CA SER A 142 -1.68 20.54 -22.25
C SER A 142 -0.83 20.39 -23.51
N PRO A 143 -0.61 21.48 -24.28
CA PRO A 143 0.26 21.43 -25.46
C PRO A 143 1.75 21.39 -25.11
N ILE A 144 2.12 21.63 -23.86
CA ILE A 144 3.51 21.81 -23.42
C ILE A 144 3.94 20.76 -22.37
N LYS A 145 3.01 20.08 -21.73
CA LYS A 145 3.28 19.12 -20.66
C LYS A 145 2.45 17.88 -20.87
N TYR A 146 2.97 16.75 -20.38
CA TYR A 146 2.17 15.56 -20.26
C TYR A 146 1.08 15.73 -19.19
N THR A 147 -0.08 15.15 -19.38
CA THR A 147 -1.16 15.23 -18.39
C THR A 147 -0.79 14.41 -17.16
N LEU A 148 -0.30 13.18 -17.35
CA LEU A 148 -0.04 12.26 -16.27
C LEU A 148 1.34 11.59 -16.41
N GLY A 149 2.09 11.57 -15.32
CA GLY A 149 3.25 10.73 -15.10
C GLY A 149 2.86 9.55 -14.22
N MET A 150 2.98 8.33 -14.73
CA MET A 150 2.80 7.09 -13.98
C MET A 150 3.45 5.90 -14.69
N ASN A 151 3.75 4.86 -13.92
CA ASN A 151 4.18 3.59 -14.47
C ASN A 151 2.97 2.77 -14.92
N PHE A 152 2.64 2.85 -16.22
CA PHE A 152 1.54 2.09 -16.83
C PHE A 152 1.88 0.62 -17.06
N ASN A 153 3.16 0.26 -17.09
CA ASN A 153 3.59 -1.11 -17.34
C ASN A 153 3.66 -1.96 -16.06
N ASN A 154 3.58 -1.34 -14.88
CA ASN A 154 3.46 -2.06 -13.63
C ASN A 154 2.04 -2.64 -13.48
N ASN A 155 1.94 -3.97 -13.57
CA ASN A 155 0.67 -4.70 -13.52
C ASN A 155 -0.08 -4.49 -12.22
N GLU A 156 0.63 -4.53 -11.12
CA GLU A 156 0.03 -4.39 -9.79
C GLU A 156 -0.49 -2.96 -9.57
N HIS A 157 0.30 -1.98 -9.95
CA HIS A 157 -0.09 -0.58 -9.86
C HIS A 157 -1.30 -0.26 -10.74
N LEU A 158 -1.29 -0.74 -11.98
CA LEU A 158 -2.40 -0.54 -12.91
C LEU A 158 -3.67 -1.24 -12.43
N SER A 159 -3.57 -2.45 -11.88
CA SER A 159 -4.72 -3.17 -11.33
C SER A 159 -5.33 -2.46 -10.12
N LYS A 160 -4.50 -1.93 -9.22
CA LYS A 160 -4.95 -1.10 -8.08
C LYS A 160 -5.71 0.14 -8.58
N LEU A 161 -5.16 0.85 -9.58
CA LEU A 161 -5.80 2.03 -10.16
C LEU A 161 -7.16 1.74 -10.78
N ILE A 162 -7.27 0.65 -11.53
CA ILE A 162 -8.52 0.27 -12.18
C ILE A 162 -9.55 -0.13 -11.13
N SER A 163 -9.18 -0.98 -10.16
CA SER A 163 -10.05 -1.37 -9.04
C SER A 163 -10.55 -0.15 -8.28
N PHE A 164 -9.64 0.76 -7.96
CA PHE A 164 -9.92 2.00 -7.27
C PHE A 164 -10.90 2.89 -8.06
N SER A 165 -10.61 3.10 -9.34
CA SER A 165 -11.37 4.02 -10.19
C SER A 165 -12.75 3.50 -10.56
N SER A 166 -12.94 2.19 -10.58
CA SER A 166 -14.22 1.54 -10.91
C SER A 166 -15.08 1.19 -9.70
N HIS A 167 -14.77 1.74 -8.53
CA HIS A 167 -15.50 1.52 -7.28
C HIS A 167 -15.63 0.05 -6.87
N GLN A 168 -14.62 -0.77 -7.18
CA GLN A 168 -14.62 -2.22 -6.94
C GLN A 168 -15.76 -2.99 -7.67
N GLN A 169 -16.46 -2.36 -8.59
CA GLN A 169 -17.52 -3.04 -9.36
C GLN A 169 -16.96 -3.95 -10.46
N ILE A 170 -15.72 -4.39 -10.32
CA ILE A 170 -15.10 -5.25 -11.33
C ILE A 170 -15.37 -6.70 -10.99
N ILE A 171 -16.57 -7.14 -11.30
CA ILE A 171 -16.91 -8.56 -11.29
C ILE A 171 -16.48 -9.20 -12.62
N SER A 172 -16.50 -8.46 -13.72
CA SER A 172 -16.00 -8.90 -15.02
C SER A 172 -15.62 -7.71 -15.90
N LEU A 173 -14.76 -7.93 -16.91
CA LEU A 173 -14.47 -6.94 -17.96
C LEU A 173 -15.71 -6.54 -18.78
N GLU A 174 -16.80 -7.28 -18.67
CA GLU A 174 -18.07 -7.00 -19.36
C GLU A 174 -18.89 -5.91 -18.63
N SER A 175 -18.49 -5.49 -17.44
CA SER A 175 -19.17 -4.44 -16.68
C SER A 175 -19.10 -3.08 -17.42
N HIS A 176 -20.23 -2.41 -17.53
CA HIS A 176 -20.31 -1.06 -18.10
C HIS A 176 -19.45 -0.02 -17.35
N THR A 177 -19.26 -0.19 -16.04
CA THR A 177 -18.40 0.68 -15.23
C THR A 177 -16.95 0.52 -15.64
N VAL A 178 -16.49 -0.71 -15.90
CA VAL A 178 -15.13 -0.99 -16.37
C VAL A 178 -14.91 -0.38 -17.75
N GLU A 179 -15.86 -0.51 -18.67
CA GLU A 179 -15.79 0.11 -20.00
C GLU A 179 -15.56 1.63 -19.92
N SER A 180 -16.32 2.31 -19.05
CA SER A 180 -16.19 3.74 -18.83
C SER A 180 -14.82 4.11 -18.24
N THR A 181 -14.37 3.35 -17.23
CA THR A 181 -13.08 3.52 -16.56
C THR A 181 -11.93 3.31 -17.55
N LEU A 182 -11.93 2.23 -18.32
CA LEU A 182 -10.87 1.94 -19.29
C LEU A 182 -10.83 2.96 -20.45
N SER A 183 -11.99 3.48 -20.85
CA SER A 183 -12.05 4.59 -21.82
C SER A 183 -11.35 5.85 -21.29
N SER A 184 -11.53 6.17 -20.01
CA SER A 184 -10.83 7.28 -19.36
C SER A 184 -9.33 7.03 -19.24
N PHE A 185 -8.90 5.82 -18.88
CA PHE A 185 -7.48 5.45 -18.86
C PHE A 185 -6.83 5.47 -20.25
N ASN A 186 -7.55 5.07 -21.30
CA ASN A 186 -7.05 5.20 -22.67
C ASN A 186 -6.78 6.67 -23.06
N LYS A 187 -7.66 7.59 -22.67
CA LYS A 187 -7.43 9.04 -22.89
C LYS A 187 -6.24 9.54 -22.07
N LEU A 188 -6.12 9.12 -20.79
CA LEU A 188 -4.97 9.47 -19.95
C LEU A 188 -3.67 8.94 -20.55
N TYR A 189 -3.65 7.69 -21.00
CA TYR A 189 -2.47 7.10 -21.63
C TYR A 189 -2.04 7.89 -22.88
N ARG A 190 -2.96 8.34 -23.72
CA ARG A 190 -2.62 9.14 -24.92
C ARG A 190 -1.86 10.42 -24.59
N ASN A 191 -2.15 11.03 -23.45
CA ASN A 191 -1.56 12.27 -22.96
C ASN A 191 -0.51 12.05 -21.84
N ALA A 192 -0.15 10.78 -21.57
CA ALA A 192 0.84 10.42 -20.55
C ALA A 192 2.26 10.62 -21.07
N ASN A 193 3.19 10.77 -20.12
CA ASN A 193 4.61 10.80 -20.41
C ASN A 193 5.10 9.38 -20.78
N LYS A 194 5.36 9.17 -22.07
CA LYS A 194 5.80 7.88 -22.60
C LYS A 194 7.22 7.48 -22.19
N ASN A 195 8.01 8.43 -21.72
CA ASN A 195 9.39 8.18 -21.30
C ASN A 195 9.48 7.50 -19.92
N ILE A 196 8.37 7.49 -19.16
CA ILE A 196 8.33 6.97 -17.79
C ILE A 196 7.28 5.87 -17.60
N LEU A 197 6.90 5.14 -18.65
CA LEU A 197 5.93 4.05 -18.56
C LEU A 197 6.41 2.87 -17.71
N ASP A 198 7.74 2.67 -17.63
CA ASP A 198 8.43 1.66 -16.82
C ASP A 198 9.17 2.30 -15.63
N ALA A 199 8.90 3.58 -15.33
CA ALA A 199 9.66 4.33 -14.36
C ALA A 199 9.53 3.75 -12.94
N ASN A 200 10.64 3.65 -12.27
CA ASN A 200 10.66 3.42 -10.83
C ASN A 200 10.29 4.72 -10.08
N PHE A 201 10.22 4.63 -8.75
CA PHE A 201 9.86 5.76 -7.92
C PHE A 201 10.77 6.99 -8.13
N LEU A 202 12.09 6.81 -8.19
CA LEU A 202 13.03 7.91 -8.32
C LEU A 202 12.89 8.64 -9.65
N GLU A 203 12.64 7.92 -10.71
CA GLU A 203 12.38 8.47 -12.05
C GLU A 203 11.06 9.24 -12.12
N LEU A 204 10.00 8.67 -11.49
CA LEU A 204 8.72 9.37 -11.35
C LEU A 204 8.88 10.67 -10.55
N TYR A 205 9.63 10.61 -9.43
CA TYR A 205 9.89 11.77 -8.60
C TYR A 205 10.72 12.84 -9.34
N GLY A 206 11.75 12.42 -10.09
CA GLY A 206 12.53 13.31 -10.95
C GLY A 206 11.69 14.00 -12.01
N SER A 207 10.75 13.27 -12.63
CA SER A 207 9.81 13.82 -13.60
C SER A 207 8.80 14.81 -12.99
N TYR A 208 8.42 14.61 -11.72
CA TYR A 208 7.64 15.56 -10.94
C TYR A 208 8.44 16.84 -10.64
N GLU A 209 9.68 16.72 -10.14
CA GLU A 209 10.54 17.86 -9.81
C GLU A 209 10.89 18.69 -11.05
N SER A 210 11.13 18.05 -12.19
CA SER A 210 11.38 18.71 -13.48
C SER A 210 10.14 19.36 -14.11
N LYS A 211 8.97 19.16 -13.51
CA LYS A 211 7.67 19.71 -13.95
C LYS A 211 7.27 19.32 -15.36
N GLU A 212 7.65 18.12 -15.78
CA GLU A 212 7.30 17.57 -17.10
C GLU A 212 5.83 17.20 -17.18
N ASN A 213 5.23 16.78 -16.07
CA ASN A 213 3.84 16.39 -15.98
C ASN A 213 2.99 17.47 -15.29
N LEU A 214 1.70 17.52 -15.60
CA LEU A 214 0.73 18.28 -14.82
C LEU A 214 0.45 17.59 -13.48
N PHE A 215 0.31 16.27 -13.53
CA PHE A 215 0.07 15.40 -12.40
C PHE A 215 1.05 14.24 -12.44
N THR A 216 1.53 13.82 -11.28
CA THR A 216 2.32 12.59 -11.13
C THR A 216 1.71 11.74 -10.04
N LEU A 217 1.50 10.46 -10.34
CA LEU A 217 0.85 9.50 -9.45
C LEU A 217 1.86 8.90 -8.49
N PHE A 218 1.48 8.86 -7.22
CA PHE A 218 2.24 8.23 -6.15
C PHE A 218 1.32 7.55 -5.13
N SER A 219 1.90 6.74 -4.23
CA SER A 219 1.30 6.41 -2.96
C SER A 219 1.38 7.63 -2.01
N ASP A 220 0.46 7.71 -1.05
CA ASP A 220 0.39 8.87 -0.14
C ASP A 220 1.60 9.03 0.78
N GLY A 221 2.39 7.97 0.99
CA GLY A 221 3.66 8.04 1.72
C GLY A 221 4.62 9.09 1.16
N ILE A 222 4.54 9.41 -0.15
CA ILE A 222 5.31 10.49 -0.79
C ILE A 222 5.09 11.84 -0.10
N LEU A 223 3.91 12.10 0.44
CA LEU A 223 3.58 13.37 1.09
C LEU A 223 4.40 13.59 2.37
N LEU A 224 4.88 12.50 2.98
CA LEU A 224 5.77 12.53 4.13
C LEU A 224 7.25 12.63 3.69
N TYR A 225 7.54 12.42 2.41
CA TYR A 225 8.88 12.46 1.85
C TYR A 225 9.36 13.89 1.68
N LYS A 226 10.58 14.19 2.12
CA LYS A 226 11.31 15.44 1.88
C LYS A 226 10.51 16.75 1.95
N ASN A 227 9.63 16.93 2.93
CA ASN A 227 8.94 18.21 3.11
C ASN A 227 8.09 18.68 1.93
N LEU A 228 7.34 17.80 1.30
CA LEU A 228 6.38 18.19 0.25
C LEU A 228 5.20 19.03 0.76
N GLN A 229 5.38 19.72 1.89
CA GLN A 229 4.38 20.59 2.53
C GLN A 229 3.77 21.67 1.62
N ASN A 230 4.53 22.08 0.60
CA ASN A 230 4.10 23.11 -0.35
C ASN A 230 3.62 22.52 -1.69
N SER A 231 3.52 21.21 -1.80
CA SER A 231 3.02 20.58 -3.02
C SER A 231 1.50 20.54 -3.00
N TYR A 232 0.90 20.79 -4.16
CA TYR A 232 -0.52 20.53 -4.34
C TYR A 232 -0.72 19.04 -4.57
N TYR A 233 -1.70 18.46 -3.90
CA TYR A 233 -2.06 17.06 -4.12
C TYR A 233 -3.57 16.86 -4.03
N SER A 234 -4.03 15.80 -4.64
CA SER A 234 -5.38 15.27 -4.50
C SER A 234 -5.34 13.76 -4.44
N VAL A 235 -6.33 13.16 -3.81
CA VAL A 235 -6.53 11.71 -3.94
C VAL A 235 -6.79 11.39 -5.41
N PHE A 236 -6.29 10.23 -5.90
CA PHE A 236 -6.56 9.82 -7.27
C PHE A 236 -8.07 9.71 -7.47
N PRO A 237 -8.63 10.35 -8.51
CA PRO A 237 -10.07 10.46 -8.65
C PRO A 237 -10.67 9.15 -9.19
N GLN A 238 -11.87 8.84 -8.70
CA GLN A 238 -12.67 7.74 -9.20
C GLN A 238 -13.53 8.18 -10.40
N SER A 239 -14.04 7.20 -11.16
CA SER A 239 -15.08 7.47 -12.13
C SER A 239 -16.31 8.05 -11.42
N LYS A 240 -16.92 9.07 -12.02
CA LYS A 240 -18.21 9.59 -11.53
C LYS A 240 -19.38 8.66 -11.84
N PHE A 241 -19.18 7.67 -12.70
CA PHE A 241 -20.22 6.79 -13.16
C PHE A 241 -20.10 5.42 -12.48
N ILE A 242 -21.16 5.00 -11.80
CA ILE A 242 -21.36 3.62 -11.32
C ILE A 242 -22.54 3.02 -12.07
N TRP A 243 -22.36 1.83 -12.60
CA TRP A 243 -23.48 1.11 -13.21
C TRP A 243 -24.39 0.54 -12.14
N ASN A 244 -25.67 0.89 -12.23
CA ASN A 244 -26.73 0.36 -11.38
C ASN A 244 -27.41 -0.78 -12.15
N GLU A 245 -27.15 -2.02 -11.74
CA GLU A 245 -27.68 -3.22 -12.42
C GLU A 245 -29.20 -3.31 -12.31
N ASP A 246 -29.77 -2.90 -11.17
CA ASP A 246 -31.21 -2.97 -10.92
C ASP A 246 -32.00 -2.03 -11.83
N LEU A 247 -31.45 -0.86 -12.12
CA LEU A 247 -32.10 0.16 -12.92
C LEU A 247 -31.63 0.18 -14.37
N GLY A 248 -30.53 -0.48 -14.71
CA GLY A 248 -29.93 -0.47 -16.04
C GLY A 248 -29.46 0.91 -16.50
N VAL A 249 -29.00 1.75 -15.55
CA VAL A 249 -28.53 3.12 -15.81
C VAL A 249 -27.26 3.40 -15.03
N PHE A 250 -26.54 4.47 -15.43
CA PHE A 250 -25.43 4.99 -14.66
C PHE A 250 -25.90 5.94 -13.55
N ASP A 251 -25.50 5.66 -12.32
CA ASP A 251 -25.60 6.60 -11.22
C ASP A 251 -24.40 7.55 -11.22
N ASN A 252 -24.64 8.81 -10.88
CA ASN A 252 -23.57 9.79 -10.68
C ASN A 252 -23.17 9.85 -9.20
N ILE A 253 -21.87 9.72 -8.93
CA ILE A 253 -21.31 9.97 -7.61
C ILE A 253 -20.83 11.42 -7.58
N SER A 254 -21.33 12.20 -6.63
CA SER A 254 -20.98 13.62 -6.47
C SER A 254 -19.64 13.81 -5.75
N ASP A 255 -19.33 12.95 -4.79
CA ASP A 255 -18.15 13.09 -3.93
C ASP A 255 -17.36 11.77 -3.90
N PRO A 256 -16.20 11.71 -4.58
CA PRO A 256 -15.35 10.53 -4.55
C PRO A 256 -14.83 10.30 -3.14
N VAL A 257 -14.96 9.08 -2.66
CA VAL A 257 -14.43 8.67 -1.37
C VAL A 257 -13.05 8.06 -1.58
N PRO A 258 -11.99 8.48 -0.86
CA PRO A 258 -10.69 7.87 -0.99
C PRO A 258 -10.76 6.40 -0.54
N TYR A 259 -10.20 5.52 -1.36
CA TYR A 259 -9.98 4.12 -1.01
C TYR A 259 -8.52 3.89 -0.67
N SER A 260 -8.27 2.89 0.14
CA SER A 260 -6.93 2.45 0.51
C SER A 260 -6.73 0.99 0.20
N TYR A 261 -5.50 0.57 0.15
CA TYR A 261 -5.11 -0.82 -0.04
C TYR A 261 -3.95 -1.15 0.88
N TYR A 262 -3.85 -2.42 1.26
CA TYR A 262 -2.68 -2.90 1.98
C TYR A 262 -1.49 -2.94 1.03
N GLY A 263 -0.42 -2.26 1.42
CA GLY A 263 0.84 -2.21 0.69
C GLY A 263 1.84 -3.23 1.24
N PHE A 264 2.98 -2.74 1.75
CA PHE A 264 4.03 -3.59 2.29
C PHE A 264 3.55 -4.39 3.50
N SER A 265 3.80 -5.69 3.47
CA SER A 265 3.24 -6.63 4.43
C SER A 265 4.24 -7.74 4.77
N ALA A 266 4.01 -8.39 5.89
CA ALA A 266 4.75 -9.55 6.34
C ALA A 266 3.87 -10.81 6.30
N PHE A 267 4.35 -11.87 5.69
CA PHE A 267 3.77 -13.21 5.74
C PHE A 267 4.54 -14.07 6.74
N ILE A 268 3.80 -14.68 7.67
CA ILE A 268 4.38 -15.57 8.70
C ILE A 268 4.33 -17.00 8.20
N ASN A 269 5.48 -17.59 7.98
CA ASN A 269 5.60 -18.98 7.57
C ASN A 269 5.92 -19.90 8.76
N ASN A 270 6.70 -19.42 9.74
CA ASN A 270 7.05 -20.15 10.96
C ASN A 270 6.45 -19.49 12.19
N THR A 271 5.58 -20.22 12.91
CA THR A 271 4.83 -19.73 14.08
C THR A 271 5.66 -19.45 15.32
N ASN A 272 6.94 -19.81 15.33
CA ASN A 272 7.81 -19.59 16.49
C ASN A 272 8.62 -18.29 16.38
N GLN A 273 8.43 -17.50 15.31
CA GLN A 273 9.27 -16.34 14.96
C GLN A 273 8.51 -15.00 15.04
N TYR A 274 7.76 -14.80 16.11
CA TYR A 274 6.99 -13.56 16.27
C TYR A 274 7.80 -12.35 16.76
N GLY A 275 9.01 -12.53 17.27
CA GLY A 275 9.79 -11.49 17.93
C GLY A 275 10.01 -10.25 17.05
N LEU A 276 10.40 -10.44 15.78
CA LEU A 276 10.56 -9.35 14.83
C LEU A 276 9.23 -8.60 14.58
N LEU A 277 8.15 -9.31 14.38
CA LEU A 277 6.84 -8.70 14.13
C LEU A 277 6.31 -7.96 15.35
N CYS A 278 6.54 -8.50 16.55
CA CYS A 278 6.28 -7.77 17.78
C CYS A 278 7.12 -6.49 17.87
N HIS A 279 8.37 -6.52 17.42
CA HIS A 279 9.23 -5.32 17.35
C HIS A 279 8.65 -4.29 16.36
N LEU A 280 8.34 -4.69 15.13
CA LEU A 280 7.82 -3.81 14.09
C LEU A 280 6.45 -3.20 14.41
N THR A 281 5.65 -3.85 15.27
CA THR A 281 4.35 -3.35 15.73
C THR A 281 4.41 -2.54 17.02
N LYS A 282 5.61 -2.38 17.65
CA LYS A 282 5.75 -1.50 18.81
C LYS A 282 5.53 -0.05 18.40
N LYS A 283 4.70 0.66 19.18
CA LYS A 283 4.43 2.09 18.93
C LYS A 283 5.71 2.92 18.83
N GLU A 284 6.68 2.69 19.72
CA GLU A 284 7.95 3.41 19.73
C GLU A 284 8.77 3.19 18.46
N VAL A 285 8.76 1.96 17.93
CA VAL A 285 9.46 1.61 16.68
C VAL A 285 8.76 2.32 15.50
N ARG A 286 7.43 2.22 15.42
CA ARG A 286 6.64 2.92 14.40
C ARG A 286 6.83 4.43 14.44
N ASP A 287 6.73 5.02 15.62
CA ASP A 287 6.97 6.46 15.81
C ASP A 287 8.36 6.89 15.37
N ASN A 288 9.40 6.09 15.64
CA ASN A 288 10.77 6.37 15.23
C ASN A 288 10.95 6.21 13.72
N THR A 289 10.32 5.22 13.11
CA THR A 289 10.31 5.04 11.65
C THR A 289 9.80 6.30 10.97
N PHE A 290 8.63 6.79 11.34
CA PHE A 290 8.06 8.00 10.73
C PHE A 290 8.83 9.28 11.03
N LYS A 291 9.54 9.37 12.17
CA LYS A 291 10.35 10.55 12.52
C LYS A 291 11.69 10.61 11.81
N ASN A 292 12.33 9.47 11.65
CA ASN A 292 13.74 9.40 11.24
C ASN A 292 13.92 9.05 9.77
N PHE A 293 12.92 8.43 9.19
CA PHE A 293 12.90 8.04 7.78
C PHE A 293 11.85 8.83 7.06
N ASN A 294 12.27 9.65 6.13
CA ASN A 294 11.40 10.17 5.09
C ASN A 294 11.06 9.02 4.12
N LEU A 295 10.50 7.94 4.66
CA LEU A 295 10.17 6.75 3.90
C LEU A 295 8.77 6.88 3.30
N GLN A 296 8.58 6.20 2.20
CA GLN A 296 7.30 6.10 1.51
C GLN A 296 6.31 5.17 2.22
N ILE A 297 6.62 4.73 3.45
CA ILE A 297 5.71 3.90 4.24
C ILE A 297 4.57 4.77 4.71
N SER A 298 3.37 4.40 4.32
CA SER A 298 2.15 5.10 4.68
C SER A 298 1.67 4.67 6.06
N PRO A 299 1.21 5.60 6.91
CA PRO A 299 0.70 5.26 8.23
C PRO A 299 -0.56 4.41 8.15
N LEU A 300 -0.69 3.46 9.07
CA LEU A 300 -1.88 2.61 9.20
C LEU A 300 -3.09 3.35 9.75
N SER A 301 -2.86 4.38 10.57
CA SER A 301 -3.94 5.12 11.22
C SER A 301 -3.52 6.50 11.71
N MET A 302 -4.50 7.29 12.14
CA MET A 302 -4.30 8.61 12.77
C MET A 302 -3.41 8.56 14.00
N SER A 303 -3.39 7.46 14.75
CA SER A 303 -2.58 7.34 15.97
C SER A 303 -1.07 7.40 15.67
N GLU A 304 -0.65 7.00 14.49
CA GLU A 304 0.74 7.06 14.04
C GLU A 304 1.16 8.48 13.64
N LEU A 305 0.21 9.34 13.27
CA LEU A 305 0.48 10.72 12.87
C LEU A 305 0.70 11.69 14.04
N ASN A 306 0.26 11.36 15.24
CA ASN A 306 0.28 12.27 16.40
C ASN A 306 1.68 12.82 16.77
N ASN A 307 2.74 12.21 16.25
CA ASN A 307 4.12 12.61 16.51
C ASN A 307 4.74 13.46 15.39
N PHE A 308 4.04 13.65 14.28
CA PHE A 308 4.52 14.49 13.18
C PHE A 308 4.27 15.97 13.51
N LYS A 309 5.32 16.76 13.46
CA LYS A 309 5.22 18.20 13.75
C LYS A 309 4.73 19.03 12.55
N ASN A 310 4.89 18.51 11.34
CA ASN A 310 4.66 19.27 10.10
C ASN A 310 4.05 18.36 9.04
N LEU A 311 2.79 18.03 9.19
CA LEU A 311 2.04 17.30 8.16
C LEU A 311 1.65 18.22 6.99
N PRO A 312 1.61 17.70 5.76
CA PRO A 312 0.99 18.40 4.64
C PRO A 312 -0.47 18.75 4.96
N VAL A 313 -0.91 19.91 4.48
CA VAL A 313 -2.29 20.35 4.71
C VAL A 313 -3.29 19.37 4.12
N GLY A 314 -4.22 18.88 4.93
CA GLY A 314 -5.24 17.89 4.51
C GLY A 314 -4.79 16.44 4.54
N TYR A 315 -3.55 16.14 4.92
CA TYR A 315 -3.07 14.75 5.00
C TYR A 315 -3.79 13.95 6.11
N GLU A 316 -4.14 14.60 7.21
CA GLU A 316 -4.94 14.00 8.28
C GLU A 316 -6.30 13.49 7.78
N ASP A 317 -6.93 14.23 6.87
CA ASP A 317 -8.20 13.82 6.26
C ASP A 317 -8.04 12.53 5.46
N ILE A 318 -6.96 12.41 4.67
CA ILE A 318 -6.64 11.20 3.92
C ILE A 318 -6.51 10.01 4.88
N VAL A 319 -5.66 10.14 5.90
CA VAL A 319 -5.41 9.03 6.85
C VAL A 319 -6.66 8.67 7.65
N SER A 320 -7.50 9.63 8.00
CA SER A 320 -8.75 9.38 8.73
C SER A 320 -9.76 8.53 7.94
N LEU A 321 -9.65 8.53 6.62
CA LEU A 321 -10.54 7.81 5.72
C LEU A 321 -10.01 6.45 5.26
N LYS A 322 -8.70 6.21 5.39
CA LYS A 322 -8.04 4.98 4.91
C LYS A 322 -8.70 3.71 5.43
N ASN A 323 -8.94 3.61 6.72
CA ASN A 323 -9.45 2.39 7.35
C ASN A 323 -10.93 2.10 7.04
N LYS A 324 -11.63 3.04 6.39
CA LYS A 324 -13.07 2.91 6.13
C LYS A 324 -13.37 2.21 4.80
N ASN A 325 -12.44 2.32 3.85
CA ASN A 325 -12.65 1.89 2.48
C ASN A 325 -11.39 1.18 1.95
N ILE A 326 -11.06 0.02 2.55
CA ILE A 326 -9.94 -0.78 2.09
C ILE A 326 -10.40 -1.61 0.88
N ILE A 327 -9.71 -1.45 -0.23
CA ILE A 327 -9.93 -2.28 -1.41
C ILE A 327 -9.02 -3.49 -1.39
N ASP A 328 -9.58 -4.60 -1.83
CA ASP A 328 -8.84 -5.79 -2.20
C ASP A 328 -8.80 -5.88 -3.72
N VAL A 329 -7.60 -5.91 -4.30
CA VAL A 329 -7.46 -6.08 -5.75
C VAL A 329 -7.84 -7.52 -6.10
N GLU A 330 -8.92 -7.67 -6.84
CA GLU A 330 -9.39 -8.99 -7.23
C GLU A 330 -8.42 -9.69 -8.17
N GLN A 331 -8.23 -10.99 -7.93
CA GLN A 331 -7.41 -11.87 -8.78
C GLN A 331 -7.85 -11.84 -10.24
N ASN A 332 -9.15 -11.66 -10.49
CA ASN A 332 -9.70 -11.58 -11.83
C ASN A 332 -9.13 -10.43 -12.65
N ILE A 333 -8.83 -9.29 -12.01
CA ILE A 333 -8.20 -8.15 -12.70
C ILE A 333 -6.75 -8.46 -13.00
N LEU A 334 -6.02 -9.00 -12.02
CA LEU A 334 -4.62 -9.37 -12.22
C LEU A 334 -4.45 -10.41 -13.32
N SER A 335 -5.34 -11.40 -13.42
CA SER A 335 -5.29 -12.42 -14.47
C SER A 335 -5.60 -11.87 -15.87
N GLN A 336 -6.25 -10.72 -15.96
CA GLN A 336 -6.64 -10.07 -17.23
C GLN A 336 -5.87 -8.78 -17.50
N ILE A 337 -4.85 -8.47 -16.68
CA ILE A 337 -4.16 -7.18 -16.73
C ILE A 337 -3.48 -6.90 -18.07
N ASP A 338 -2.98 -7.93 -18.74
CA ASP A 338 -2.36 -7.78 -20.06
C ASP A 338 -3.40 -7.37 -21.10
N LEU A 339 -4.60 -7.99 -21.09
CA LEU A 339 -5.71 -7.59 -21.95
C LEU A 339 -6.18 -6.16 -21.64
N ILE A 340 -6.28 -5.82 -20.36
CA ILE A 340 -6.63 -4.48 -19.90
C ILE A 340 -5.62 -3.45 -20.42
N ARG A 341 -4.33 -3.77 -20.33
CA ARG A 341 -3.25 -2.93 -20.85
C ARG A 341 -3.37 -2.73 -22.36
N ASP A 342 -3.61 -3.80 -23.11
CA ASP A 342 -3.81 -3.75 -24.54
C ASP A 342 -4.98 -2.83 -24.91
N VAL A 343 -6.06 -2.88 -24.16
CA VAL A 343 -7.21 -1.97 -24.32
C VAL A 343 -6.81 -0.51 -24.07
N ILE A 344 -6.08 -0.23 -22.97
CA ILE A 344 -5.64 1.11 -22.62
C ILE A 344 -4.66 1.66 -23.69
N PHE A 345 -3.76 0.84 -24.19
CA PHE A 345 -2.72 1.24 -25.14
C PHE A 345 -3.20 1.27 -26.59
N SER A 346 -4.29 0.59 -26.90
CA SER A 346 -4.81 0.47 -28.25
C SER A 346 -5.58 1.70 -28.69
N ASN A 347 -5.70 1.86 -30.02
CA ASN A 347 -6.64 2.80 -30.60
C ASN A 347 -8.00 2.14 -30.91
N GLN A 348 -8.20 0.88 -30.54
CA GLN A 348 -9.40 0.12 -30.84
C GLN A 348 -10.48 0.34 -29.78
N ASN A 349 -11.71 0.06 -30.16
CA ASN A 349 -12.83 0.12 -29.22
C ASN A 349 -12.75 -1.09 -28.27
N TYR A 350 -12.95 -0.86 -26.99
CA TYR A 350 -12.98 -1.84 -25.94
C TYR A 350 -13.82 -3.10 -26.28
N ARG A 351 -15.03 -2.91 -26.78
CA ARG A 351 -15.92 -4.03 -27.15
C ARG A 351 -15.35 -4.90 -28.25
N SER A 352 -14.76 -4.31 -29.27
CA SER A 352 -14.16 -5.07 -30.37
C SER A 352 -12.98 -5.92 -29.95
N LEU A 353 -12.22 -5.49 -28.92
CA LEU A 353 -11.10 -6.26 -28.37
C LEU A 353 -11.58 -7.44 -27.52
N ILE A 354 -12.59 -7.25 -26.69
CA ILE A 354 -13.16 -8.34 -25.87
C ILE A 354 -13.83 -9.38 -26.76
N GLU A 355 -14.63 -8.95 -27.74
CA GLU A 355 -15.26 -9.86 -28.69
C GLU A 355 -14.24 -10.66 -29.47
N SER A 356 -13.12 -10.05 -29.91
CA SER A 356 -12.06 -10.75 -30.62
C SER A 356 -11.31 -11.77 -29.77
N ASN A 357 -11.17 -11.53 -28.47
CA ASN A 357 -10.50 -12.46 -27.55
C ASN A 357 -11.43 -13.59 -27.05
N ASN A 358 -12.74 -13.37 -26.98
CA ASN A 358 -13.71 -14.44 -26.67
C ASN A 358 -13.90 -15.44 -27.81
N TYR A 359 -13.45 -15.13 -29.02
CA TYR A 359 -13.41 -16.08 -30.15
C TYR A 359 -12.16 -16.97 -30.17
N LEU A 360 -11.17 -16.71 -29.28
CA LEU A 360 -9.91 -17.48 -29.21
C LEU A 360 -9.89 -18.49 -28.05
N ASN A 361 -10.92 -18.56 -27.23
CA ASN A 361 -11.18 -19.56 -26.18
C ASN A 361 -12.41 -20.41 -26.56
#